data_ef7d90893343404d164f0f928445718f
#
_entry.id   ef7d90893343404d164f0f928445718f
#
_cell.length_a   1.000
_cell.length_b   1.000
_cell.length_c   1.000
_cell.angle_alpha   90.00
_cell.angle_beta   90.00
_cell.angle_gamma   90.00
#
_symmetry.space_group_name_H-M   'P 1'
#
loop_
_entity.id
_entity.type
_entity.pdbx_description
1 polymer ?
#
loop_
_entity_poly.entity_id
_entity_poly.type
_entity_poly.pdbx_seq_one_letter_code
_entity_poly.pdbx_strand_id
1 'polypeptide(L)'
;MENLNTFLSDSAQIRLKLISDLYQLLNNGDEIYPDGLFMKIYSKSKDILIANFEANHVIKYNDDNYYIATGNVVLINMESGDELRTEELFWYPNDEKFETIKFVTIKTDNEIHTGEGMESNQDFSNYKILRPTGIIEI
;
A
#
# COMPACT_ATOMS: atom_id res chain seq x y z
N MET A 1 2.39 -10.81 18.94
CA MET A 1 3.18 -9.63 19.38
C MET A 1 2.33 -8.38 19.31
N GLU A 2 2.36 -7.58 20.31
CA GLU A 2 1.63 -6.32 20.36
C GLU A 2 2.57 -5.15 20.10
N ASN A 3 2.01 -4.06 19.52
CA ASN A 3 2.73 -2.80 19.32
C ASN A 3 4.02 -2.96 18.52
N LEU A 4 3.90 -3.52 17.32
CA LEU A 4 5.03 -3.64 16.40
C LEU A 4 5.45 -2.27 15.88
N ASN A 5 6.75 -1.98 15.94
CA ASN A 5 7.34 -0.78 15.34
C ASN A 5 8.74 -1.16 14.89
N THR A 6 8.90 -1.49 13.62
CA THR A 6 10.15 -2.03 13.11
C THR A 6 10.43 -1.59 11.68
N PHE A 7 11.71 -1.70 11.28
CA PHE A 7 12.14 -1.46 9.91
C PHE A 7 12.43 -2.79 9.22
N LEU A 8 12.01 -2.91 7.96
CA LEU A 8 12.31 -4.04 7.10
C LEU A 8 12.90 -3.55 5.78
N SER A 9 13.76 -4.38 5.19
CA SER A 9 14.28 -4.18 3.84
C SER A 9 13.64 -5.22 2.94
N ASP A 10 12.59 -4.82 2.20
CA ASP A 10 11.76 -5.78 1.44
C ASP A 10 12.16 -5.89 -0.03
N SER A 11 13.00 -4.99 -0.51
CA SER A 11 13.57 -5.05 -1.86
C SER A 11 14.90 -4.29 -1.88
N ALA A 12 15.59 -4.35 -3.02
CA ALA A 12 16.85 -3.62 -3.19
C ALA A 12 16.64 -2.10 -3.18
N GLN A 13 15.43 -1.63 -3.48
CA GLN A 13 15.14 -0.21 -3.69
C GLN A 13 14.49 0.48 -2.50
N ILE A 14 13.81 -0.26 -1.64
CA ILE A 14 13.00 0.34 -0.58
C ILE A 14 13.31 -0.25 0.81
N ARG A 15 13.03 0.57 1.81
CA ARG A 15 13.02 0.19 3.21
C ARG A 15 11.66 0.54 3.79
N LEU A 16 11.12 -0.34 4.62
CA LEU A 16 9.80 -0.18 5.21
C LEU A 16 9.91 0.09 6.70
N LYS A 17 9.04 0.97 7.21
CA LYS A 17 8.76 1.05 8.63
C LYS A 17 7.33 0.56 8.86
N LEU A 18 7.19 -0.49 9.66
CA LEU A 18 5.90 -1.10 9.99
C LEU A 18 5.48 -0.68 11.38
N ILE A 19 4.25 -0.21 11.52
CA ILE A 19 3.65 0.17 12.78
C ILE A 19 2.29 -0.51 12.88
N SER A 20 2.10 -1.35 13.91
CA SER A 20 0.88 -2.12 14.10
C SER A 20 0.63 -2.36 15.57
N ASP A 21 -0.65 -2.37 15.99
CA ASP A 21 -1.02 -2.67 17.36
C ASP A 21 -0.91 -4.16 17.66
N LEU A 22 -1.11 -5.01 16.66
CA LEU A 22 -1.07 -6.45 16.84
C LEU A 22 -0.46 -7.12 15.62
N TYR A 23 0.42 -8.09 15.86
CA TYR A 23 1.14 -8.82 14.84
C TYR A 23 1.16 -10.30 15.21
N GLN A 24 0.84 -11.17 14.23
CA GLN A 24 0.87 -12.61 14.39
C GLN A 24 1.71 -13.25 13.31
N LEU A 25 2.68 -14.07 13.71
CA LEU A 25 3.50 -14.87 12.80
C LEU A 25 2.95 -16.31 12.81
N LEU A 26 2.59 -16.83 11.63
CA LEU A 26 2.10 -18.19 11.50
C LEU A 26 3.24 -19.18 11.28
N ASN A 27 2.96 -20.48 11.47
CA ASN A 27 3.98 -21.52 11.39
C ASN A 27 4.63 -21.64 10.00
N ASN A 28 3.88 -21.27 8.95
CA ASN A 28 4.40 -21.29 7.57
C ASN A 28 5.17 -20.02 7.18
N GLY A 29 5.31 -19.07 8.10
CA GLY A 29 6.00 -17.82 7.86
C GLY A 29 5.09 -16.67 7.42
N ASP A 30 3.80 -16.92 7.19
CA ASP A 30 2.85 -15.84 6.87
C ASP A 30 2.67 -14.93 8.09
N GLU A 31 2.38 -13.65 7.82
CA GLU A 31 2.22 -12.64 8.86
C GLU A 31 0.83 -12.02 8.76
N ILE A 32 0.18 -11.84 9.91
CA ILE A 32 -1.14 -11.23 9.97
C ILE A 32 -1.10 -9.99 10.85
N TYR A 33 -1.73 -8.91 10.37
CA TYR A 33 -1.92 -7.66 11.11
C TYR A 33 -3.42 -7.45 11.27
N PRO A 34 -4.06 -8.13 12.24
CA PRO A 34 -5.53 -8.18 12.32
C PRO A 34 -6.18 -6.86 12.72
N ASP A 35 -5.47 -5.99 13.43
CA ASP A 35 -5.98 -4.70 13.87
C ASP A 35 -5.43 -3.55 13.02
N GLY A 36 -4.85 -3.87 11.88
CA GLY A 36 -4.37 -2.88 10.93
C GLY A 36 -2.86 -2.76 10.88
N LEU A 37 -2.41 -2.06 9.86
CA LEU A 37 -1.00 -1.79 9.62
C LEU A 37 -0.86 -0.39 9.05
N PHE A 38 0.06 0.37 9.61
CA PHE A 38 0.55 1.61 9.04
C PHE A 38 1.97 1.36 8.55
N MET A 39 2.25 1.71 7.30
CA MET A 39 3.54 1.43 6.70
C MET A 39 4.10 2.67 6.03
N LYS A 40 5.35 2.99 6.36
CA LYS A 40 6.09 4.06 5.69
C LYS A 40 7.07 3.42 4.73
N ILE A 41 7.06 3.87 3.48
CA ILE A 41 7.92 3.35 2.42
C ILE A 41 8.99 4.41 2.12
N TYR A 42 10.26 4.02 2.32
CA TYR A 42 11.41 4.90 2.10
C TYR A 42 12.23 4.44 0.91
N SER A 43 12.79 5.38 0.17
CA SER A 43 13.82 5.09 -0.81
C SER A 43 15.13 4.75 -0.09
N LYS A 44 15.76 3.60 -0.40
CA LYS A 44 17.06 3.25 0.17
C LYS A 44 18.17 4.19 -0.29
N SER A 45 18.14 4.58 -1.56
CA SER A 45 19.21 5.38 -2.15
C SER A 45 19.25 6.81 -1.61
N LYS A 46 18.09 7.38 -1.30
CA LYS A 46 17.95 8.78 -0.85
C LYS A 46 17.54 8.89 0.61
N ASP A 47 17.14 7.79 1.23
CA ASP A 47 16.63 7.74 2.60
C ASP A 47 15.50 8.75 2.86
N ILE A 48 14.62 8.92 1.87
CA ILE A 48 13.46 9.80 1.97
C ILE A 48 12.17 9.00 1.97
N LEU A 49 11.15 9.52 2.64
CA LEU A 49 9.82 8.94 2.67
C LEU A 49 9.13 9.17 1.32
N ILE A 50 8.83 8.09 0.58
CA ILE A 50 8.24 8.19 -0.74
C ILE A 50 6.75 7.88 -0.76
N ALA A 51 6.26 7.07 0.18
CA ALA A 51 4.83 6.74 0.27
C ALA A 51 4.43 6.35 1.68
N ASN A 52 3.16 6.63 2.02
CA ASN A 52 2.51 6.13 3.22
C ASN A 52 1.37 5.20 2.84
N PHE A 53 1.22 4.13 3.61
CA PHE A 53 0.21 3.12 3.38
C PHE A 53 -0.47 2.78 4.71
N GLU A 54 -1.80 2.60 4.70
CA GLU A 54 -2.52 2.08 5.85
C GLU A 54 -3.72 1.25 5.43
N ALA A 55 -4.10 0.30 6.27
CA ALA A 55 -5.28 -0.53 6.07
C ALA A 55 -5.74 -1.09 7.42
N ASN A 56 -7.02 -1.48 7.50
CA ASN A 56 -7.59 -2.06 8.72
C ASN A 56 -7.11 -3.49 8.98
N HIS A 57 -6.74 -4.21 7.93
CA HIS A 57 -6.31 -5.60 8.03
C HIS A 57 -5.30 -5.89 6.92
N VAL A 58 -4.20 -6.56 7.26
CA VAL A 58 -3.18 -6.93 6.29
C VAL A 58 -2.70 -8.35 6.55
N ILE A 59 -2.51 -9.13 5.49
CA ILE A 59 -1.84 -10.42 5.52
C ILE A 59 -0.66 -10.36 4.57
N LYS A 60 0.51 -10.78 5.05
CA LYS A 60 1.67 -11.01 4.20
C LYS A 60 1.83 -12.51 3.98
N TYR A 61 1.79 -12.93 2.72
CA TYR A 61 2.04 -14.31 2.32
C TYR A 61 3.53 -14.49 2.05
N ASN A 62 4.17 -15.33 2.86
CA ASN A 62 5.62 -15.45 2.85
C ASN A 62 6.18 -16.14 1.61
N ASP A 63 5.54 -17.21 1.14
CA ASP A 63 6.06 -18.02 0.04
C ASP A 63 6.21 -17.21 -1.26
N ASP A 64 5.18 -16.44 -1.60
CA ASP A 64 5.16 -15.65 -2.83
C ASP A 64 5.53 -14.19 -2.60
N ASN A 65 5.83 -13.81 -1.37
CA ASN A 65 6.19 -12.46 -0.94
C ASN A 65 5.23 -11.39 -1.47
N TYR A 66 3.96 -11.49 -1.07
CA TYR A 66 2.99 -10.44 -1.38
C TYR A 66 2.07 -10.15 -0.19
N TYR A 67 1.49 -8.95 -0.22
CA TYR A 67 0.60 -8.49 0.84
C TYR A 67 -0.81 -8.31 0.27
N ILE A 68 -1.82 -8.66 1.08
CA ILE A 68 -3.22 -8.32 0.80
C ILE A 68 -3.70 -7.42 1.93
N ALA A 69 -4.10 -6.21 1.58
CA ALA A 69 -4.65 -5.24 2.52
C ALA A 69 -6.14 -5.09 2.27
N THR A 70 -6.93 -5.08 3.35
CA THR A 70 -8.38 -4.93 3.26
C THR A 70 -8.90 -3.95 4.30
N GLY A 71 -9.96 -3.22 3.94
CA GLY A 71 -10.65 -2.28 4.81
C GLY A 71 -9.96 -0.93 4.89
N ASN A 72 -10.60 0.11 4.37
CA ASN A 72 -10.10 1.49 4.41
C ASN A 72 -8.62 1.60 4.02
N VAL A 73 -8.29 1.01 2.89
CA VAL A 73 -6.91 1.05 2.39
C VAL A 73 -6.61 2.43 1.82
N VAL A 74 -5.53 3.04 2.28
CA VAL A 74 -5.08 4.37 1.83
C VAL A 74 -3.61 4.28 1.44
N LEU A 75 -3.28 4.77 0.25
CA LEU A 75 -1.90 4.85 -0.23
C LEU A 75 -1.66 6.27 -0.73
N ILE A 76 -0.64 6.92 -0.21
CA ILE A 76 -0.34 8.32 -0.52
C ILE A 76 1.08 8.43 -1.04
N ASN A 77 1.25 9.04 -2.23
CA ASN A 77 2.56 9.45 -2.70
C ASN A 77 2.96 10.72 -1.94
N MET A 78 4.12 10.70 -1.28
CA MET A 78 4.53 11.79 -0.40
C MET A 78 5.12 12.99 -1.15
N GLU A 79 5.47 12.82 -2.41
CA GLU A 79 5.95 13.94 -3.23
C GLU A 79 4.78 14.72 -3.85
N SER A 80 3.86 14.02 -4.51
CA SER A 80 2.73 14.66 -5.19
C SER A 80 1.52 14.91 -4.29
N GLY A 81 1.39 14.12 -3.21
CA GLY A 81 0.19 14.13 -2.37
C GLY A 81 -0.98 13.34 -2.95
N ASP A 82 -0.80 12.70 -4.10
CA ASP A 82 -1.87 11.88 -4.68
C ASP A 82 -2.25 10.75 -3.75
N GLU A 83 -3.56 10.54 -3.57
CA GLU A 83 -4.09 9.61 -2.59
C GLU A 83 -5.03 8.60 -3.23
N LEU A 84 -4.73 7.31 -3.03
CA LEU A 84 -5.60 6.21 -3.39
C LEU A 84 -6.41 5.77 -2.17
N ARG A 85 -7.71 5.54 -2.37
CA ARG A 85 -8.58 4.89 -1.39
C ARG A 85 -9.31 3.73 -2.05
N THR A 86 -9.30 2.58 -1.39
CA THR A 86 -9.97 1.37 -1.86
C THR A 86 -10.24 0.43 -0.69
N GLU A 87 -11.00 -0.64 -0.93
CA GLU A 87 -11.31 -1.62 0.12
C GLU A 87 -10.41 -2.84 0.09
N GLU A 88 -9.64 -3.02 -0.97
CA GLU A 88 -8.69 -4.13 -1.08
C GLU A 88 -7.54 -3.71 -1.99
N LEU A 89 -6.31 -4.04 -1.57
CA LEU A 89 -5.12 -3.71 -2.35
C LEU A 89 -4.10 -4.84 -2.20
N PHE A 90 -3.55 -5.27 -3.33
CA PHE A 90 -2.45 -6.22 -3.38
C PHE A 90 -1.14 -5.48 -3.59
N TRP A 91 -0.12 -5.84 -2.84
CA TRP A 91 1.22 -5.32 -3.04
C TRP A 91 2.20 -6.44 -3.31
N TYR A 92 2.92 -6.31 -4.41
CA TYR A 92 3.92 -7.28 -4.87
C TYR A 92 5.29 -6.61 -4.81
N PRO A 93 6.03 -6.71 -3.68
CA PRO A 93 7.32 -6.03 -3.54
C PRO A 93 8.36 -6.43 -4.58
N ASN A 94 8.40 -7.70 -4.98
CA ASN A 94 9.35 -8.18 -5.99
C ASN A 94 9.10 -7.56 -7.37
N ASP A 95 7.86 -7.26 -7.69
CA ASP A 95 7.46 -6.62 -8.95
C ASP A 95 7.34 -5.10 -8.80
N GLU A 96 7.58 -4.60 -7.61
CA GLU A 96 7.53 -3.17 -7.27
C GLU A 96 6.19 -2.54 -7.66
N LYS A 97 5.07 -3.25 -7.40
CA LYS A 97 3.76 -2.76 -7.81
C LYS A 97 2.64 -3.02 -6.81
N PHE A 98 1.64 -2.14 -6.89
CA PHE A 98 0.33 -2.31 -6.26
C PHE A 98 -0.71 -2.60 -7.32
N GLU A 99 -1.74 -3.40 -6.98
CA GLU A 99 -2.88 -3.59 -7.86
C GLU A 99 -4.14 -3.96 -7.09
N THR A 100 -5.29 -3.68 -7.69
CA THR A 100 -6.60 -4.09 -7.17
C THR A 100 -7.59 -4.23 -8.32
N ILE A 101 -8.62 -5.05 -8.11
CA ILE A 101 -9.77 -5.15 -9.03
C ILE A 101 -10.98 -4.42 -8.47
N LYS A 102 -10.88 -3.90 -7.26
CA LYS A 102 -11.99 -3.23 -6.57
C LYS A 102 -12.16 -1.79 -7.04
N PHE A 103 -13.25 -1.16 -6.62
CA PHE A 103 -13.49 0.25 -6.87
C PHE A 103 -12.41 1.10 -6.21
N VAL A 104 -11.92 2.10 -6.93
CA VAL A 104 -10.89 3.01 -6.43
C VAL A 104 -11.34 4.45 -6.56
N THR A 105 -10.85 5.27 -5.62
CA THR A 105 -10.94 6.72 -5.67
C THR A 105 -9.52 7.25 -5.57
N ILE A 106 -9.10 8.04 -6.56
CA ILE A 106 -7.77 8.66 -6.56
C ILE A 106 -7.95 10.18 -6.55
N LYS A 107 -7.47 10.79 -5.48
CA LYS A 107 -7.53 12.24 -5.31
C LYS A 107 -6.18 12.85 -5.63
N THR A 108 -6.16 13.80 -6.55
CA THR A 108 -5.00 14.63 -6.87
C THR A 108 -5.25 16.05 -6.37
N ASP A 109 -4.37 17.00 -6.68
CA ASP A 109 -4.53 18.40 -6.27
C ASP A 109 -5.84 19.01 -6.77
N ASN A 110 -6.24 18.66 -7.99
CA ASN A 110 -7.34 19.33 -8.69
C ASN A 110 -8.52 18.42 -8.99
N GLU A 111 -8.39 17.11 -8.87
CA GLU A 111 -9.36 16.16 -9.38
C GLU A 111 -9.55 14.97 -8.47
N ILE A 112 -10.73 14.36 -8.58
CA ILE A 112 -11.00 13.05 -8.00
C ILE A 112 -11.35 12.13 -9.15
N HIS A 113 -10.55 11.09 -9.34
CA HIS A 113 -10.76 10.05 -10.35
C HIS A 113 -11.33 8.81 -9.70
N THR A 114 -12.33 8.21 -10.33
CA THR A 114 -12.92 6.97 -9.85
C THR A 114 -12.92 5.91 -10.94
N GLY A 115 -12.97 4.65 -10.52
CA GLY A 115 -13.06 3.53 -11.46
C GLY A 115 -12.96 2.19 -10.76
N GLU A 116 -12.97 1.14 -11.56
CA GLU A 116 -12.81 -0.22 -11.07
C GLU A 116 -11.46 -0.77 -11.52
N GLY A 117 -10.66 -1.19 -10.55
CA GLY A 117 -9.33 -1.72 -10.80
C GLY A 117 -8.28 -0.65 -11.00
N MET A 118 -7.06 -0.94 -10.54
CA MET A 118 -5.94 -0.02 -10.62
C MET A 118 -4.65 -0.80 -10.57
N GLU A 119 -3.64 -0.30 -11.29
CA GLU A 119 -2.26 -0.76 -11.18
C GLU A 119 -1.37 0.46 -10.94
N SER A 120 -0.36 0.32 -10.10
CA SER A 120 0.61 1.39 -9.86
C SER A 120 1.98 0.83 -9.53
N ASN A 121 3.01 1.69 -9.66
CA ASN A 121 4.31 1.37 -9.07
C ASN A 121 4.26 1.57 -7.55
N GLN A 122 5.32 1.16 -6.84
CA GLN A 122 5.25 1.05 -5.38
C GLN A 122 5.31 2.39 -4.63
N ASP A 123 5.70 3.48 -5.25
CA ASP A 123 5.64 4.80 -4.63
C ASP A 123 4.39 5.59 -5.03
N PHE A 124 3.51 4.97 -5.83
CA PHE A 124 2.28 5.58 -6.35
C PHE A 124 2.53 6.85 -7.15
N SER A 125 3.68 6.95 -7.81
CA SER A 125 3.97 8.08 -8.70
C SER A 125 3.41 7.88 -10.10
N ASN A 126 3.12 6.63 -10.47
CA ASN A 126 2.63 6.23 -11.78
C ASN A 126 1.52 5.22 -11.60
N TYR A 127 0.32 5.54 -12.03
CA TYR A 127 -0.84 4.66 -11.84
C TYR A 127 -1.78 4.70 -13.03
N LYS A 128 -2.59 3.64 -13.15
CA LYS A 128 -3.59 3.50 -14.21
C LYS A 128 -4.85 2.90 -13.62
N ILE A 129 -5.98 3.57 -13.84
CA ILE A 129 -7.29 3.02 -13.51
C ILE A 129 -7.72 2.14 -14.69
N LEU A 130 -8.06 0.87 -14.41
CA LEU A 130 -8.33 -0.10 -15.46
C LEU A 130 -9.66 0.14 -16.16
N ARG A 131 -10.70 0.50 -15.41
CA ARG A 131 -12.02 0.85 -15.95
C ARG A 131 -12.50 2.15 -15.33
N PRO A 132 -12.10 3.29 -15.89
CA PRO A 132 -12.48 4.59 -15.36
C PRO A 132 -14.00 4.79 -15.41
N THR A 133 -14.58 5.38 -14.34
CA THR A 133 -16.01 5.68 -14.27
C THR A 133 -16.32 7.17 -14.14
N GLY A 134 -15.36 7.99 -13.72
CA GLY A 134 -15.62 9.42 -13.61
C GLY A 134 -14.40 10.23 -13.19
N ILE A 135 -14.48 11.53 -13.43
CA ILE A 135 -13.53 12.55 -13.00
C ILE A 135 -14.31 13.72 -12.46
N ILE A 136 -13.98 14.20 -11.27
CA ILE A 136 -14.60 15.37 -10.64
C ILE A 136 -13.48 16.38 -10.37
N GLU A 137 -13.69 17.62 -10.83
CA GLU A 137 -12.80 18.72 -10.51
C GLU A 137 -13.17 19.34 -9.16
N ILE A 138 -12.16 19.68 -8.37
CA ILE A 138 -12.35 20.28 -7.05
C ILE A 138 -11.64 21.61 -6.94
#